data_b057373e8ace47463de3ab040bf32c70
#
_entry.id   b057373e8ace47463de3ab040bf32c70
#
_cell.length_a   1.000
_cell.length_b   1.000
_cell.length_c   1.000
_cell.angle_alpha   90.00
_cell.angle_beta   90.00
_cell.angle_gamma   90.00
#
_symmetry.space_group_name_H-M   'P 1'
#
loop_
_entity.id
_entity.type
_entity.pdbx_description
1 polymer ?
#
loop_
_entity_poly.entity_id
_entity_poly.type
_entity_poly.pdbx_seq_one_letter_code
_entity_poly.pdbx_strand_id
1 'polypeptide(L)'
;MNQEFLGIKMLADQGNVDAIFGLGVSYEHGIYSEKNEEMAFYYIEKAANLGHLLAIEMLARYYLNGYGVEKDEKKSFFYQKKAVELGRTEAICELGRMYEYGIGVEKDEGKAFFYYKKAVDIGDVLALSYLSSCYWDGKGTVPDREKAEELSSLFKEKMKSMNS
;
A
#
# COMPACT_ATOMS: atom_id res chain seq x y z
N MET A 1 -18.50 -27.52 3.47
CA MET A 1 -17.36 -26.80 2.83
C MET A 1 -17.79 -26.47 1.41
N ASN A 2 -17.70 -25.19 1.00
CA ASN A 2 -18.12 -24.76 -0.34
C ASN A 2 -17.23 -25.40 -1.41
N GLN A 3 -17.81 -25.86 -2.54
CA GLN A 3 -17.06 -26.52 -3.64
C GLN A 3 -16.03 -25.57 -4.27
N GLU A 4 -16.34 -24.26 -4.36
CA GLU A 4 -15.43 -23.24 -4.86
C GLU A 4 -14.18 -23.10 -3.97
N PHE A 5 -14.36 -23.10 -2.65
CA PHE A 5 -13.24 -23.07 -1.71
C PHE A 5 -12.34 -24.28 -1.83
N LEU A 6 -12.94 -25.47 -2.02
CA LEU A 6 -12.18 -26.69 -2.26
C LEU A 6 -11.35 -26.59 -3.55
N GLY A 7 -11.93 -26.05 -4.61
CA GLY A 7 -11.23 -25.83 -5.89
C GLY A 7 -10.05 -24.88 -5.76
N ILE A 8 -10.24 -23.74 -5.07
CA ILE A 8 -9.16 -22.78 -4.81
C ILE A 8 -8.04 -23.44 -3.99
N LYS A 9 -8.41 -24.23 -2.95
CA LYS A 9 -7.44 -24.92 -2.11
C LYS A 9 -6.64 -25.96 -2.91
N MET A 10 -7.27 -26.72 -3.76
CA MET A 10 -6.57 -27.69 -4.63
C MET A 10 -5.56 -27.01 -5.56
N LEU A 11 -5.92 -25.88 -6.17
CA LEU A 11 -5.00 -25.10 -6.99
C LEU A 11 -3.83 -24.51 -6.17
N ALA A 12 -4.12 -24.02 -4.98
CA ALA A 12 -3.09 -23.50 -4.07
C ALA A 12 -2.11 -24.60 -3.62
N ASP A 13 -2.61 -25.81 -3.37
CA ASP A 13 -1.80 -26.98 -3.01
C ASP A 13 -0.90 -27.42 -4.19
N GLN A 14 -1.32 -27.15 -5.43
CA GLN A 14 -0.53 -27.35 -6.65
C GLN A 14 0.49 -26.21 -6.91
N GLY A 15 0.52 -25.21 -6.03
CA GLY A 15 1.46 -24.08 -6.15
C GLY A 15 0.99 -22.92 -7.03
N ASN A 16 -0.29 -22.89 -7.42
CA ASN A 16 -0.85 -21.75 -8.14
C ASN A 16 -0.84 -20.50 -7.25
N VAL A 17 -0.06 -19.49 -7.63
CA VAL A 17 0.21 -18.31 -6.80
C VAL A 17 -1.04 -17.45 -6.61
N ASP A 18 -1.87 -17.31 -7.64
CA ASP A 18 -3.11 -16.54 -7.56
C ASP A 18 -4.14 -17.25 -6.65
N ALA A 19 -4.18 -18.58 -6.66
CA ALA A 19 -5.03 -19.34 -5.75
C ALA A 19 -4.54 -19.24 -4.29
N ILE A 20 -3.22 -19.24 -4.06
CA ILE A 20 -2.64 -19.00 -2.73
C ILE A 20 -3.04 -17.62 -2.23
N PHE A 21 -2.91 -16.59 -3.06
CA PHE A 21 -3.36 -15.23 -2.77
C PHE A 21 -4.86 -15.18 -2.46
N GLY A 22 -5.67 -15.82 -3.32
CA GLY A 22 -7.13 -15.93 -3.16
C GLY A 22 -7.56 -16.57 -1.84
N LEU A 23 -6.82 -17.58 -1.34
CA LEU A 23 -7.06 -18.14 0.00
C LEU A 23 -6.79 -17.12 1.10
N GLY A 24 -5.71 -16.35 1.00
CA GLY A 24 -5.42 -15.27 1.95
C GLY A 24 -6.54 -14.25 2.04
N VAL A 25 -7.02 -13.76 0.89
CA VAL A 25 -8.15 -12.84 0.79
C VAL A 25 -9.45 -13.48 1.32
N SER A 26 -9.67 -14.76 1.04
CA SER A 26 -10.86 -15.48 1.54
C SER A 26 -10.89 -15.55 3.06
N TYR A 27 -9.75 -15.82 3.71
CA TYR A 27 -9.66 -15.81 5.17
C TYR A 27 -9.72 -14.39 5.76
N GLU A 28 -9.20 -13.36 5.07
CA GLU A 28 -9.31 -11.96 5.51
C GLU A 28 -10.77 -11.50 5.61
N HIS A 29 -11.59 -11.89 4.62
CA HIS A 29 -12.98 -11.43 4.51
C HIS A 29 -14.02 -12.45 4.99
N GLY A 30 -13.61 -13.68 5.30
CA GLY A 30 -14.55 -14.74 5.69
C GLY A 30 -15.48 -15.19 4.55
N ILE A 31 -15.00 -15.20 3.29
CA ILE A 31 -15.85 -15.41 2.10
C ILE A 31 -16.36 -16.85 2.03
N TYR A 32 -15.52 -17.84 2.29
CA TYR A 32 -15.86 -19.28 2.20
C TYR A 32 -15.66 -20.03 3.52
N SER A 33 -15.11 -19.35 4.53
CA SER A 33 -14.84 -19.86 5.88
C SER A 33 -15.04 -18.73 6.88
N GLU A 34 -14.97 -19.00 8.16
CA GLU A 34 -14.87 -17.93 9.16
C GLU A 34 -13.61 -17.10 8.94
N LYS A 35 -13.73 -15.79 9.22
CA LYS A 35 -12.60 -14.87 9.18
C LYS A 35 -11.49 -15.38 10.10
N ASN A 36 -10.26 -15.43 9.58
CA ASN A 36 -9.10 -15.88 10.34
C ASN A 36 -7.87 -15.08 9.90
N GLU A 37 -7.44 -14.17 10.78
CA GLU A 37 -6.35 -13.24 10.49
C GLU A 37 -4.99 -13.94 10.36
N GLU A 38 -4.73 -14.98 11.17
CA GLU A 38 -3.49 -15.74 11.10
C GLU A 38 -3.39 -16.54 9.79
N MET A 39 -4.50 -17.17 9.37
CA MET A 39 -4.53 -17.87 8.09
C MET A 39 -4.46 -16.91 6.90
N ALA A 40 -5.09 -15.74 6.99
CA ALA A 40 -4.95 -14.70 5.98
C ALA A 40 -3.49 -14.28 5.84
N PHE A 41 -2.82 -13.97 6.95
CA PHE A 41 -1.41 -13.63 6.95
C PHE A 41 -0.55 -14.76 6.35
N TYR A 42 -0.74 -16.00 6.77
CA TYR A 42 0.02 -17.14 6.27
C TYR A 42 -0.04 -17.27 4.74
N TYR A 43 -1.25 -17.21 4.15
CA TYR A 43 -1.40 -17.36 2.71
C TYR A 43 -0.92 -16.13 1.94
N ILE A 44 -1.12 -14.91 2.47
CA ILE A 44 -0.59 -13.68 1.87
C ILE A 44 0.94 -13.68 1.91
N GLU A 45 1.57 -14.08 3.00
CA GLU A 45 3.02 -14.21 3.10
C GLU A 45 3.55 -15.24 2.11
N LYS A 46 2.90 -16.40 2.00
CA LYS A 46 3.26 -17.45 1.02
C LYS A 46 3.17 -16.93 -0.42
N ALA A 47 2.10 -16.22 -0.78
CA ALA A 47 1.95 -15.63 -2.10
C ALA A 47 3.00 -14.54 -2.38
N ALA A 48 3.29 -13.68 -1.39
CA ALA A 48 4.31 -12.64 -1.48
C ALA A 48 5.72 -13.20 -1.69
N ASN A 49 6.04 -14.30 -1.02
CA ASN A 49 7.32 -15.01 -1.19
C ASN A 49 7.45 -15.66 -2.56
N LEU A 50 6.34 -15.98 -3.21
CA LEU A 50 6.29 -16.46 -4.61
C LEU A 50 6.20 -15.31 -5.63
N GLY A 51 6.28 -14.05 -5.18
CA GLY A 51 6.36 -12.88 -6.06
C GLY A 51 5.02 -12.27 -6.45
N HIS A 52 3.91 -12.65 -5.81
CA HIS A 52 2.60 -12.04 -6.10
C HIS A 52 2.57 -10.58 -5.64
N LEU A 53 2.48 -9.64 -6.58
CA LEU A 53 2.64 -8.20 -6.32
C LEU A 53 1.64 -7.63 -5.31
N LEU A 54 0.35 -7.97 -5.45
CA LEU A 54 -0.67 -7.53 -4.50
C LEU A 54 -0.45 -8.11 -3.10
N ALA A 55 0.04 -9.36 -3.01
CA ALA A 55 0.36 -9.96 -1.72
C ALA A 55 1.52 -9.25 -1.02
N ILE A 56 2.53 -8.78 -1.76
CA ILE A 56 3.65 -7.99 -1.22
C ILE A 56 3.15 -6.68 -0.62
N GLU A 57 2.26 -5.98 -1.31
CA GLU A 57 1.64 -4.75 -0.81
C GLU A 57 0.74 -5.01 0.40
N MET A 58 -0.09 -6.06 0.37
CA MET A 58 -0.92 -6.46 1.51
C MET A 58 -0.07 -6.84 2.72
N LEU A 59 1.05 -7.52 2.52
CA LEU A 59 1.96 -7.91 3.58
C LEU A 59 2.57 -6.70 4.30
N ALA A 60 2.89 -5.61 3.54
CA ALA A 60 3.31 -4.35 4.14
C ALA A 60 2.24 -3.80 5.10
N ARG A 61 0.97 -3.81 4.68
CA ARG A 61 -0.16 -3.37 5.50
C ARG A 61 -0.40 -4.28 6.71
N TYR A 62 -0.23 -5.59 6.56
CA TYR A 62 -0.40 -6.56 7.66
C TYR A 62 0.63 -6.32 8.75
N TYR A 63 1.90 -6.13 8.41
CA TYR A 63 2.94 -5.78 9.39
C TYR A 63 2.72 -4.40 10.02
N LEU A 64 2.20 -3.42 9.26
CA LEU A 64 1.90 -2.09 9.80
C LEU A 64 0.83 -2.12 10.89
N ASN A 65 -0.21 -2.92 10.67
CA ASN A 65 -1.39 -2.95 11.53
C ASN A 65 -1.37 -4.10 12.56
N GLY A 66 -0.44 -5.06 12.45
CA GLY A 66 -0.45 -6.26 13.27
C GLY A 66 -1.59 -7.22 12.91
N TYR A 67 -1.93 -7.35 11.60
CA TYR A 67 -3.03 -8.19 11.16
C TYR A 67 -2.57 -9.64 10.97
N GLY A 68 -3.00 -10.53 11.86
CA GLY A 68 -2.59 -11.94 11.88
C GLY A 68 -1.11 -12.17 12.20
N VAL A 69 -0.38 -11.11 12.57
CA VAL A 69 1.05 -11.10 12.88
C VAL A 69 1.35 -9.99 13.88
N GLU A 70 2.44 -10.07 14.61
CA GLU A 70 2.90 -8.97 15.45
C GLU A 70 3.27 -7.74 14.58
N LYS A 71 2.86 -6.54 15.03
CA LYS A 71 3.16 -5.28 14.34
C LYS A 71 4.67 -5.08 14.21
N ASP A 72 5.12 -4.82 12.98
CA ASP A 72 6.52 -4.57 12.65
C ASP A 72 6.65 -3.50 11.56
N GLU A 73 6.87 -2.26 11.97
CA GLU A 73 6.97 -1.12 11.04
C GLU A 73 8.19 -1.23 10.10
N LYS A 74 9.29 -1.88 10.53
CA LYS A 74 10.47 -2.07 9.68
C LYS A 74 10.18 -3.06 8.55
N LYS A 75 9.50 -4.17 8.86
CA LYS A 75 9.05 -5.11 7.84
C LYS A 75 8.01 -4.48 6.93
N SER A 76 7.07 -3.70 7.47
CA SER A 76 6.12 -2.94 6.67
C SER A 76 6.84 -2.05 5.65
N PHE A 77 7.80 -1.23 6.09
CA PHE A 77 8.59 -0.38 5.21
C PHE A 77 9.36 -1.20 4.16
N PHE A 78 9.98 -2.31 4.55
CA PHE A 78 10.69 -3.19 3.61
C PHE A 78 9.78 -3.69 2.49
N TYR A 79 8.58 -4.21 2.83
CA TYR A 79 7.64 -4.71 1.83
C TYR A 79 7.01 -3.60 1.00
N GLN A 80 6.76 -2.43 1.58
CA GLN A 80 6.26 -1.26 0.84
C GLN A 80 7.28 -0.80 -0.21
N LYS A 81 8.55 -0.70 0.16
CA LYS A 81 9.64 -0.37 -0.75
C LYS A 81 9.79 -1.41 -1.86
N LYS A 82 9.71 -2.71 -1.51
CA LYS A 82 9.75 -3.81 -2.48
C LYS A 82 8.59 -3.74 -3.47
N ALA A 83 7.38 -3.40 -3.02
CA ALA A 83 6.23 -3.22 -3.91
C ALA A 83 6.48 -2.12 -4.95
N VAL A 84 7.02 -0.96 -4.52
CA VAL A 84 7.40 0.14 -5.42
C VAL A 84 8.48 -0.28 -6.41
N GLU A 85 9.52 -0.98 -5.97
CA GLU A 85 10.62 -1.48 -6.82
C GLU A 85 10.12 -2.48 -7.88
N LEU A 86 9.06 -3.23 -7.58
CA LEU A 86 8.40 -4.16 -8.50
C LEU A 86 7.32 -3.50 -9.36
N GLY A 87 7.20 -2.17 -9.33
CA GLY A 87 6.34 -1.41 -10.22
C GLY A 87 4.92 -1.16 -9.70
N ARG A 88 4.64 -1.41 -8.41
CA ARG A 88 3.35 -1.03 -7.80
C ARG A 88 3.32 0.49 -7.59
N THR A 89 2.70 1.17 -8.55
CA THR A 89 2.62 2.63 -8.55
C THR A 89 1.76 3.16 -7.40
N GLU A 90 0.73 2.43 -7.00
CA GLU A 90 -0.17 2.76 -5.90
C GLU A 90 0.55 2.76 -4.54
N ALA A 91 1.67 2.04 -4.43
CA ALA A 91 2.49 2.00 -3.22
C ALA A 91 3.40 3.23 -3.04
N ILE A 92 3.56 4.08 -4.07
CA ILE A 92 4.53 5.19 -4.07
C ILE A 92 4.15 6.26 -3.05
N CYS A 93 2.89 6.67 -3.00
CA CYS A 93 2.42 7.69 -2.08
C CYS A 93 2.58 7.25 -0.62
N GLU A 94 2.24 6.00 -0.31
CA GLU A 94 2.41 5.45 1.03
C GLU A 94 3.89 5.38 1.45
N LEU A 95 4.79 5.06 0.52
CA LEU A 95 6.24 5.11 0.80
C LEU A 95 6.70 6.55 1.14
N GLY A 96 6.13 7.56 0.49
CA GLY A 96 6.33 8.97 0.84
C GLY A 96 5.88 9.27 2.27
N ARG A 97 4.71 8.79 2.67
CA ARG A 97 4.21 8.93 4.05
C ARG A 97 5.11 8.24 5.08
N MET A 98 5.61 7.06 4.77
CA MET A 98 6.53 6.35 5.66
C MET A 98 7.80 7.14 5.93
N TYR A 99 8.35 7.83 4.92
CA TYR A 99 9.46 8.75 5.12
C TYR A 99 9.06 10.04 5.87
N GLU A 100 7.87 10.61 5.61
CA GLU A 100 7.41 11.82 6.30
C GLU A 100 7.28 11.60 7.81
N TYR A 101 6.73 10.46 8.21
CA TYR A 101 6.43 10.16 9.62
C TYR A 101 7.47 9.27 10.31
N GLY A 102 8.47 8.76 9.57
CA GLY A 102 9.49 7.87 10.13
C GLY A 102 8.94 6.48 10.46
N ILE A 103 7.99 5.96 9.66
CA ILE A 103 7.37 4.64 9.90
C ILE A 103 8.30 3.55 9.40
N GLY A 104 8.92 2.82 10.32
CA GLY A 104 9.86 1.75 10.01
C GLY A 104 11.19 2.20 9.39
N VAL A 105 11.40 3.49 9.22
CA VAL A 105 12.59 4.13 8.64
C VAL A 105 12.87 5.45 9.36
N GLU A 106 14.09 5.96 9.26
CA GLU A 106 14.38 7.31 9.73
C GLU A 106 13.59 8.35 8.92
N LYS A 107 13.00 9.33 9.63
CA LYS A 107 12.25 10.43 9.02
C LYS A 107 13.12 11.20 8.02
N ASP A 108 12.59 11.40 6.80
CA ASP A 108 13.29 12.11 5.72
C ASP A 108 12.26 12.86 4.86
N GLU A 109 12.11 14.15 5.15
CA GLU A 109 11.16 15.01 4.44
C GLU A 109 11.52 15.21 2.95
N GLY A 110 12.82 15.15 2.60
CA GLY A 110 13.27 15.25 1.21
C GLY A 110 12.86 14.03 0.40
N LYS A 111 12.98 12.82 0.98
CA LYS A 111 12.48 11.60 0.35
C LYS A 111 10.96 11.59 0.30
N ALA A 112 10.26 12.03 1.34
CA ALA A 112 8.80 12.14 1.33
C ALA A 112 8.33 13.03 0.17
N PHE A 113 8.90 14.22 0.03
CA PHE A 113 8.63 15.14 -1.08
C PHE A 113 8.89 14.50 -2.45
N PHE A 114 10.03 13.81 -2.61
CA PHE A 114 10.36 13.11 -3.85
C PHE A 114 9.31 12.06 -4.22
N TYR A 115 8.87 11.23 -3.26
CA TYR A 115 7.87 10.20 -3.52
C TYR A 115 6.48 10.78 -3.76
N TYR A 116 6.07 11.84 -3.07
CA TYR A 116 4.80 12.53 -3.34
C TYR A 116 4.78 13.14 -4.74
N LYS A 117 5.88 13.79 -5.16
CA LYS A 117 6.01 14.31 -6.51
C LYS A 117 5.89 13.19 -7.56
N LYS A 118 6.61 12.08 -7.34
CA LYS A 118 6.53 10.90 -8.22
C LYS A 118 5.12 10.32 -8.28
N ALA A 119 4.39 10.27 -7.16
CA ALA A 119 3.00 9.82 -7.14
C ALA A 119 2.08 10.76 -7.93
N VAL A 120 2.25 12.07 -7.81
CA VAL A 120 1.51 13.06 -8.62
C VAL A 120 1.80 12.90 -10.11
N ASP A 121 3.07 12.70 -10.49
CA ASP A 121 3.49 12.54 -11.89
C ASP A 121 2.84 11.31 -12.58
N ILE A 122 2.47 10.29 -11.82
CA ILE A 122 1.74 9.10 -12.31
C ILE A 122 0.23 9.20 -12.14
N GLY A 123 -0.29 10.33 -11.66
CA GLY A 123 -1.72 10.61 -11.56
C GLY A 123 -2.40 10.23 -10.24
N ASP A 124 -1.65 9.96 -9.18
CA ASP A 124 -2.24 9.76 -7.85
C ASP A 124 -2.85 11.07 -7.32
N VAL A 125 -4.17 11.08 -7.26
CA VAL A 125 -4.93 12.27 -6.83
C VAL A 125 -4.69 12.59 -5.35
N LEU A 126 -4.54 11.58 -4.50
CA LEU A 126 -4.30 11.81 -3.06
C LEU A 126 -2.93 12.45 -2.82
N ALA A 127 -1.95 12.12 -3.62
CA ALA A 127 -0.60 12.68 -3.52
C ALA A 127 -0.57 14.20 -3.76
N LEU A 128 -1.55 14.77 -4.49
CA LEU A 128 -1.67 16.22 -4.66
C LEU A 128 -1.82 16.96 -3.32
N SER A 129 -2.59 16.41 -2.39
CA SER A 129 -2.78 17.03 -1.07
C SER A 129 -1.51 16.97 -0.22
N TYR A 130 -0.78 15.85 -0.27
CA TYR A 130 0.50 15.71 0.44
C TYR A 130 1.57 16.62 -0.15
N LEU A 131 1.67 16.69 -1.48
CA LEU A 131 2.63 17.57 -2.16
C LEU A 131 2.31 19.05 -1.91
N SER A 132 1.01 19.42 -1.88
CA SER A 132 0.56 20.76 -1.50
C SER A 132 1.03 21.13 -0.10
N SER A 133 0.88 20.23 0.89
CA SER A 133 1.36 20.43 2.25
C SER A 133 2.88 20.60 2.29
N CYS A 134 3.63 19.84 1.49
CA CYS A 134 5.08 19.99 1.41
C CYS A 134 5.50 21.40 0.95
N TYR A 135 4.86 21.92 -0.10
CA TYR A 135 5.14 23.29 -0.57
C TYR A 135 4.65 24.36 0.41
N TRP A 136 3.54 24.13 1.11
CA TRP A 136 3.00 25.06 2.10
C TRP A 136 3.96 25.26 3.28
N ASP A 137 4.45 24.15 3.83
CA ASP A 137 5.27 24.11 5.05
C ASP A 137 6.78 24.12 4.78
N GLY A 138 7.22 23.93 3.53
CA GLY A 138 8.63 23.77 3.17
C GLY A 138 9.21 22.42 3.58
N LYS A 139 8.39 21.37 3.69
CA LYS A 139 8.84 20.02 4.04
C LYS A 139 9.54 19.36 2.85
N GLY A 140 10.84 19.17 2.97
CA GLY A 140 11.67 18.58 1.92
C GLY A 140 11.85 19.44 0.67
N THR A 141 11.37 20.68 0.68
CA THR A 141 11.47 21.65 -0.43
C THR A 141 11.48 23.08 0.14
N VAL A 142 11.73 24.07 -0.72
CA VAL A 142 11.52 25.47 -0.36
C VAL A 142 10.01 25.76 -0.34
N PRO A 143 9.49 26.52 0.66
CA PRO A 143 8.08 26.92 0.68
C PRO A 143 7.68 27.68 -0.58
N ASP A 144 6.55 27.29 -1.16
CA ASP A 144 5.95 27.90 -2.34
C ASP A 144 4.43 27.87 -2.19
N ARG A 145 3.86 28.96 -1.69
CA ARG A 145 2.43 29.04 -1.38
C ARG A 145 1.55 29.06 -2.61
N GLU A 146 2.01 29.67 -3.69
CA GLU A 146 1.27 29.72 -4.97
C GLU A 146 1.09 28.29 -5.50
N LYS A 147 2.17 27.53 -5.53
CA LYS A 147 2.15 26.13 -5.96
C LYS A 147 1.34 25.22 -5.03
N ALA A 148 1.40 25.49 -3.73
CA ALA A 148 0.57 24.76 -2.76
C ALA A 148 -0.92 25.00 -3.01
N GLU A 149 -1.34 26.24 -3.28
CA GLU A 149 -2.73 26.58 -3.58
C GLU A 149 -3.21 25.98 -4.92
N GLU A 150 -2.34 25.98 -5.96
CA GLU A 150 -2.61 25.36 -7.26
C GLU A 150 -2.88 23.86 -7.07
N LEU A 151 -1.99 23.13 -6.39
CA LEU A 151 -2.14 21.69 -6.13
C LEU A 151 -3.37 21.38 -5.27
N SER A 152 -3.66 22.19 -4.26
CA SER A 152 -4.86 22.04 -3.43
C SER A 152 -6.15 22.24 -4.24
N SER A 153 -6.16 23.20 -5.16
CA SER A 153 -7.29 23.48 -6.04
C SER A 153 -7.51 22.32 -7.03
N LEU A 154 -6.44 21.81 -7.63
CA LEU A 154 -6.47 20.65 -8.52
C LEU A 154 -6.96 19.39 -7.79
N PHE A 155 -6.50 19.16 -6.56
CA PHE A 155 -7.00 18.06 -5.71
C PHE A 155 -8.52 18.14 -5.54
N LYS A 156 -9.05 19.31 -5.16
CA LYS A 156 -10.49 19.51 -4.95
C LYS A 156 -11.29 19.29 -6.23
N GLU A 157 -10.79 19.75 -7.37
CA GLU A 157 -11.42 19.55 -8.69
C GLU A 157 -11.50 18.05 -9.04
N LYS A 158 -10.35 17.34 -8.92
CA LYS A 158 -10.28 15.91 -9.21
C LYS A 158 -11.19 15.09 -8.29
N MET A 159 -11.20 15.37 -6.99
CA MET A 159 -12.08 14.69 -6.05
C MET A 159 -13.57 14.92 -6.36
N LYS A 160 -13.95 16.11 -6.82
CA LYS A 160 -15.32 16.41 -7.23
C LYS A 160 -15.73 15.60 -8.47
N SER A 161 -14.83 15.49 -9.45
CA SER A 161 -15.10 14.73 -10.69
C SER A 161 -15.19 13.22 -10.47
N MET A 162 -14.53 12.67 -9.44
CA MET A 162 -14.61 11.24 -9.10
C MET A 162 -15.88 10.86 -8.34
N ASN A 163 -16.58 11.85 -7.75
CA ASN A 163 -17.83 11.66 -6.99
C ASN A 163 -19.08 12.02 -7.78
N SER A 164 -18.95 12.39 -9.06
CA SER A 164 -20.04 12.72 -9.98
C SER A 164 -20.34 11.56 -10.91
#